data_e964ad947321b8880fecf71ced2c8cf2
#
_entry.id   e964ad947321b8880fecf71ced2c8cf2
#
_cell.length_a   1.000
_cell.length_b   1.000
_cell.length_c   1.000
_cell.angle_alpha   90.00
_cell.angle_beta   90.00
_cell.angle_gamma   90.00
#
_symmetry.space_group_name_H-M   'P 1'
#
loop_
_entity.id
_entity.type
_entity.pdbx_description
1 polymer ?
#
loop_
_entity_poly.entity_id
_entity_poly.type
_entity_poly.pdbx_seq_one_letter_code
_entity_poly.pdbx_strand_id
1 'polypeptide(L)'
;MKAVVYEEYAPDDNFAKILKVKEIPDPKPKADEVVFKVKAAALNYNDIWGMRGAPVPVPLPHISGSDAAGDVIAVGEDVKNIKVGDKVVSHSNMSCRVCKACTDGREFDCVNRVIWGFQTGPNWGAFSEITHLPEVNISKIPQGVSYDEAAAASMTLLTSWHMLVGRAKIRPGQTVLIMGGGSGVGSFGI
;
A
#
# COMPACT_ATOMS: atom_id res chain seq x y z
N MET A 1 19.21 -1.95 5.23
CA MET A 1 18.59 -1.54 3.96
C MET A 1 18.55 -0.03 3.83
N LYS A 2 18.52 0.49 2.61
CA LYS A 2 18.27 1.93 2.37
C LYS A 2 16.78 2.20 2.31
N ALA A 3 16.35 3.34 2.86
CA ALA A 3 14.98 3.82 2.79
C ALA A 3 14.94 5.34 2.65
N VAL A 4 13.87 5.86 2.05
CA VAL A 4 13.57 7.29 2.01
C VAL A 4 12.75 7.63 3.24
N VAL A 5 13.34 8.39 4.16
CA VAL A 5 12.78 8.70 5.49
C VAL A 5 12.60 10.21 5.65
N TYR A 6 11.53 10.62 6.31
CA TYR A 6 11.39 11.97 6.84
C TYR A 6 11.05 11.94 8.33
N GLU A 7 11.51 12.96 9.06
CA GLU A 7 11.43 13.07 10.51
C GLU A 7 10.65 14.30 10.98
N GLU A 8 10.23 15.12 10.03
CA GLU A 8 9.45 16.34 10.24
C GLU A 8 8.46 16.53 9.08
N TYR A 9 7.45 17.36 9.28
CA TYR A 9 6.50 17.68 8.22
C TYR A 9 6.96 18.91 7.43
N ALA A 10 6.52 18.99 6.15
CA ALA A 10 6.72 20.14 5.27
C ALA A 10 5.37 20.70 4.79
N PRO A 11 4.66 21.48 5.62
CA PRO A 11 3.37 22.06 5.25
C PRO A 11 3.47 23.10 4.13
N ASP A 12 4.66 23.59 3.84
CA ASP A 12 5.00 24.50 2.75
C ASP A 12 5.33 23.80 1.43
N ASP A 13 5.14 22.49 1.36
CA ASP A 13 5.44 21.62 0.21
C ASP A 13 6.93 21.53 -0.18
N ASN A 14 7.83 21.96 0.67
CA ASN A 14 9.27 21.85 0.44
C ASN A 14 9.79 20.45 0.81
N PHE A 15 9.25 19.42 0.15
CA PHE A 15 9.53 18.02 0.47
C PHE A 15 11.01 17.63 0.30
N ALA A 16 11.70 18.23 -0.65
CA ALA A 16 13.13 17.99 -0.87
C ALA A 16 13.98 18.26 0.38
N LYS A 17 13.54 19.19 1.24
CA LYS A 17 14.24 19.56 2.47
C LYS A 17 14.16 18.47 3.53
N ILE A 18 13.04 17.75 3.61
CA ILE A 18 12.77 16.76 4.67
C ILE A 18 13.13 15.33 4.26
N LEU A 19 13.10 15.01 2.97
CA LEU A 19 13.37 13.66 2.47
C LEU A 19 14.87 13.35 2.55
N LYS A 20 15.20 12.23 3.21
CA LYS A 20 16.59 11.76 3.38
C LYS A 20 16.68 10.28 3.08
N VAL A 21 17.69 9.86 2.33
CA VAL A 21 18.04 8.45 2.21
C VAL A 21 18.83 8.05 3.45
N LYS A 22 18.33 7.07 4.21
CA LYS A 22 18.97 6.54 5.42
C LYS A 22 19.19 5.05 5.33
N GLU A 23 20.24 4.57 5.98
CA GLU A 23 20.41 3.15 6.26
C GLU A 23 19.72 2.81 7.57
N ILE A 24 18.81 1.83 7.52
CA ILE A 24 18.06 1.32 8.66
C ILE A 24 18.16 -0.20 8.72
N PRO A 25 17.94 -0.85 9.86
CA PRO A 25 17.91 -2.30 9.96
C PRO A 25 16.91 -2.92 9.00
N ASP A 26 17.24 -4.09 8.46
CA ASP A 26 16.31 -4.88 7.66
C ASP A 26 15.15 -5.37 8.55
N PRO A 27 13.90 -5.34 8.07
CA PRO A 27 12.77 -5.87 8.81
C PRO A 27 12.89 -7.39 8.95
N LYS A 28 12.50 -7.91 10.11
CA LYS A 28 12.31 -9.35 10.33
C LYS A 28 10.82 -9.65 10.34
N PRO A 29 10.36 -10.75 9.72
CA PRO A 29 8.95 -11.07 9.71
C PRO A 29 8.47 -11.43 11.09
N LYS A 30 7.28 -10.94 11.48
CA LYS A 30 6.49 -11.53 12.56
C LYS A 30 5.85 -12.83 12.08
N ALA A 31 5.18 -13.56 12.97
CA ALA A 31 4.64 -14.88 12.65
C ALA A 31 3.75 -14.91 11.39
N ASP A 32 2.93 -13.89 11.18
CA ASP A 32 2.00 -13.77 10.05
C ASP A 32 2.49 -12.86 8.91
N GLU A 33 3.74 -12.35 8.97
CA GLU A 33 4.25 -11.37 8.03
C GLU A 33 5.12 -11.98 6.93
N VAL A 34 5.09 -11.31 5.79
CA VAL A 34 5.92 -11.57 4.61
C VAL A 34 6.86 -10.40 4.44
N VAL A 35 8.16 -10.67 4.32
CA VAL A 35 9.20 -9.70 3.99
C VAL A 35 9.59 -9.86 2.53
N PHE A 36 9.61 -8.78 1.77
CA PHE A 36 9.98 -8.83 0.36
C PHE A 36 10.88 -7.67 -0.06
N LYS A 37 11.75 -7.96 -1.04
CA LYS A 37 12.61 -6.98 -1.68
C LYS A 37 11.81 -6.20 -2.70
N VAL A 38 11.70 -4.89 -2.52
CA VAL A 38 10.94 -4.01 -3.43
C VAL A 38 11.64 -3.93 -4.78
N LYS A 39 10.89 -4.14 -5.86
CA LYS A 39 11.31 -3.99 -7.25
C LYS A 39 10.66 -2.79 -7.91
N ALA A 40 9.42 -2.47 -7.52
CA ALA A 40 8.70 -1.29 -7.94
C ALA A 40 7.82 -0.78 -6.80
N ALA A 41 7.67 0.53 -6.72
CA ALA A 41 6.74 1.21 -5.82
C ALA A 41 6.07 2.35 -6.59
N ALA A 42 4.79 2.63 -6.27
CA ALA A 42 4.06 3.71 -6.92
C ALA A 42 3.75 4.85 -5.94
N LEU A 43 3.72 6.06 -6.49
CA LEU A 43 3.40 7.28 -5.75
C LEU A 43 1.89 7.50 -5.72
N ASN A 44 1.39 7.91 -4.57
CA ASN A 44 0.00 8.29 -4.35
C ASN A 44 -0.10 9.67 -3.70
N TYR A 45 -1.25 10.31 -3.80
CA TYR A 45 -1.42 11.63 -3.19
C TYR A 45 -1.40 11.59 -1.65
N ASN A 46 -1.64 10.42 -1.04
CA ASN A 46 -1.47 10.21 0.40
C ASN A 46 -0.01 10.36 0.87
N ASP A 47 0.98 10.12 0.01
CA ASP A 47 2.39 10.38 0.31
C ASP A 47 2.63 11.88 0.52
N ILE A 48 1.99 12.72 -0.32
CA ILE A 48 2.00 14.18 -0.17
C ILE A 48 1.32 14.59 1.15
N TRP A 49 0.15 14.03 1.45
CA TRP A 49 -0.54 14.31 2.70
C TRP A 49 0.29 13.92 3.93
N GLY A 50 0.96 12.77 3.87
CA GLY A 50 1.86 12.33 4.93
C GLY A 50 3.00 13.31 5.19
N MET A 51 3.66 13.78 4.14
CA MET A 51 4.73 14.78 4.23
C MET A 51 4.25 16.15 4.71
N ARG A 52 3.01 16.54 4.38
CA ARG A 52 2.40 17.77 4.91
C ARG A 52 1.98 17.64 6.38
N GLY A 53 1.77 16.44 6.88
CA GLY A 53 1.17 16.18 8.19
C GLY A 53 -0.32 16.51 8.27
N ALA A 54 -0.99 16.65 7.12
CA ALA A 54 -2.41 17.03 7.01
C ALA A 54 -3.09 16.29 5.83
N PRO A 55 -4.38 15.95 5.90
CA PRO A 55 -5.33 16.19 7.01
C PRO A 55 -5.14 15.29 8.24
N VAL A 56 -4.33 14.23 8.13
CA VAL A 56 -4.06 13.30 9.22
C VAL A 56 -2.55 13.22 9.43
N PRO A 57 -2.04 13.49 10.64
CA PRO A 57 -0.62 13.31 10.93
C PRO A 57 -0.23 11.83 10.84
N VAL A 58 0.95 11.56 10.32
CA VAL A 58 1.53 10.21 10.25
C VAL A 58 2.57 10.02 11.37
N PRO A 59 2.81 8.77 11.83
CA PRO A 59 3.89 8.52 12.79
C PRO A 59 5.26 8.91 12.23
N LEU A 60 6.09 9.60 13.00
CA LEU A 60 7.46 9.96 12.64
C LEU A 60 8.48 9.18 13.48
N PRO A 61 9.67 8.82 12.97
CA PRO A 61 10.11 8.95 11.58
C PRO A 61 9.27 8.10 10.64
N HIS A 62 9.08 8.54 9.40
CA HIS A 62 8.18 7.88 8.46
C HIS A 62 8.86 7.44 7.16
N ILE A 63 8.43 6.28 6.65
CA ILE A 63 8.68 5.82 5.29
C ILE A 63 7.33 5.74 4.61
N SER A 64 7.12 6.59 3.60
CA SER A 64 5.90 6.57 2.78
C SER A 64 5.90 5.42 1.77
N GLY A 65 4.85 5.39 0.97
CA GLY A 65 4.62 4.43 -0.10
C GLY A 65 3.65 3.34 0.32
N SER A 66 2.47 3.37 -0.30
CA SER A 66 1.38 2.43 -0.04
C SER A 66 1.29 1.32 -1.09
N ASP A 67 2.07 1.42 -2.16
CA ASP A 67 2.09 0.48 -3.27
C ASP A 67 3.49 -0.06 -3.50
N ALA A 68 3.63 -1.38 -3.41
CA ALA A 68 4.89 -2.07 -3.65
C ALA A 68 4.67 -3.41 -4.34
N ALA A 69 5.59 -3.75 -5.23
CA ALA A 69 5.71 -5.07 -5.82
C ALA A 69 7.16 -5.56 -5.71
N GLY A 70 7.37 -6.86 -5.50
CA GLY A 70 8.72 -7.38 -5.29
C GLY A 70 8.81 -8.88 -5.10
N ASP A 71 10.01 -9.33 -4.72
CA ASP A 71 10.32 -10.75 -4.49
C ASP A 71 10.35 -11.05 -2.99
N VAL A 72 9.63 -12.07 -2.56
CA VAL A 72 9.63 -12.54 -1.17
C VAL A 72 11.01 -13.10 -0.80
N ILE A 73 11.56 -12.59 0.31
CA ILE A 73 12.88 -13.00 0.83
C ILE A 73 12.80 -13.69 2.19
N ALA A 74 11.73 -13.47 2.96
CA ALA A 74 11.48 -14.18 4.21
C ALA A 74 9.99 -14.20 4.52
N VAL A 75 9.54 -15.21 5.29
CA VAL A 75 8.16 -15.37 5.75
C VAL A 75 8.16 -15.78 7.22
N GLY A 76 7.13 -15.37 7.94
CA GLY A 76 6.87 -15.81 9.32
C GLY A 76 6.33 -17.24 9.37
N GLU A 77 6.33 -17.82 10.56
CA GLU A 77 5.95 -19.23 10.80
C GLU A 77 4.48 -19.56 10.54
N ASP A 78 3.60 -18.57 10.63
CA ASP A 78 2.15 -18.73 10.38
C ASP A 78 1.74 -18.43 8.92
N VAL A 79 2.67 -18.00 8.06
CA VAL A 79 2.42 -17.74 6.63
C VAL A 79 2.19 -19.05 5.90
N LYS A 80 1.09 -19.15 5.12
CA LYS A 80 0.64 -20.43 4.52
C LYS A 80 0.65 -20.44 3.00
N ASN A 81 0.32 -19.32 2.35
CA ASN A 81 0.05 -19.28 0.90
C ASN A 81 1.19 -18.63 0.12
N ILE A 82 2.08 -17.89 0.82
CA ILE A 82 3.21 -17.17 0.25
C ILE A 82 4.51 -17.85 0.68
N LYS A 83 5.49 -17.94 -0.21
CA LYS A 83 6.79 -18.54 0.06
C LYS A 83 7.93 -17.68 -0.48
N VAL A 84 9.12 -17.90 0.02
CA VAL A 84 10.36 -17.27 -0.50
C VAL A 84 10.49 -17.53 -2.00
N GLY A 85 10.78 -16.48 -2.76
CA GLY A 85 10.89 -16.49 -4.22
C GLY A 85 9.58 -16.19 -4.96
N ASP A 86 8.42 -16.10 -4.28
CA ASP A 86 7.18 -15.66 -4.91
C ASP A 86 7.28 -14.17 -5.29
N LYS A 87 6.71 -13.81 -6.44
CA LYS A 87 6.51 -12.43 -6.86
C LYS A 87 5.20 -11.92 -6.29
N VAL A 88 5.26 -10.81 -5.57
CA VAL A 88 4.12 -10.31 -4.79
C VAL A 88 3.87 -8.82 -4.99
N VAL A 89 2.62 -8.42 -4.75
CA VAL A 89 2.16 -7.04 -4.69
C VAL A 89 1.43 -6.79 -3.38
N SER A 90 1.61 -5.60 -2.82
CA SER A 90 0.97 -5.15 -1.58
C SER A 90 -0.52 -4.85 -1.78
N HIS A 91 -1.30 -5.04 -0.73
CA HIS A 91 -2.65 -4.53 -0.55
C HIS A 91 -2.63 -3.57 0.64
N SER A 92 -2.69 -2.26 0.37
CA SER A 92 -2.41 -1.23 1.37
C SER A 92 -3.49 -1.05 2.44
N ASN A 93 -4.75 -1.47 2.20
CA ASN A 93 -5.80 -1.36 3.20
C ASN A 93 -5.69 -2.48 4.25
N MET A 94 -5.20 -2.13 5.43
CA MET A 94 -5.11 -3.05 6.56
C MET A 94 -6.37 -2.93 7.42
N SER A 95 -6.92 -4.06 7.84
CA SER A 95 -8.10 -4.14 8.72
C SER A 95 -7.83 -5.04 9.92
N CYS A 96 -8.62 -4.90 10.98
CA CYS A 96 -8.41 -5.68 12.22
C CYS A 96 -8.83 -7.14 12.11
N ARG A 97 -9.59 -7.52 11.07
CA ARG A 97 -10.09 -8.88 10.76
C ARG A 97 -11.03 -9.51 11.79
N VAL A 98 -11.28 -8.85 12.93
CA VAL A 98 -12.06 -9.40 14.05
C VAL A 98 -13.31 -8.59 14.40
N CYS A 99 -13.45 -7.33 13.94
CA CYS A 99 -14.66 -6.57 14.19
C CYS A 99 -15.82 -7.05 13.31
N LYS A 100 -17.04 -6.68 13.69
CA LYS A 100 -18.25 -7.11 12.96
C LYS A 100 -18.19 -6.77 11.46
N ALA A 101 -17.67 -5.60 11.08
CA ALA A 101 -17.53 -5.26 9.66
C ALA A 101 -16.60 -6.24 8.94
N CYS A 102 -15.45 -6.58 9.54
CA CYS A 102 -14.50 -7.52 8.96
C CYS A 102 -15.08 -8.94 8.85
N THR A 103 -15.76 -9.42 9.90
CA THR A 103 -16.38 -10.76 9.88
C THR A 103 -17.56 -10.87 8.92
N ASP A 104 -18.19 -9.73 8.57
CA ASP A 104 -19.24 -9.64 7.55
C ASP A 104 -18.67 -9.48 6.12
N GLY A 105 -17.33 -9.52 5.91
CA GLY A 105 -16.68 -9.31 4.60
C GLY A 105 -16.70 -7.85 4.13
N ARG A 106 -16.81 -6.89 5.05
CA ARG A 106 -16.84 -5.46 4.77
C ARG A 106 -15.64 -4.75 5.43
N GLU A 107 -14.43 -5.23 5.14
CA GLU A 107 -13.18 -4.72 5.73
C GLU A 107 -12.98 -3.22 5.51
N PHE A 108 -13.55 -2.66 4.45
CA PHE A 108 -13.52 -1.21 4.17
C PHE A 108 -14.29 -0.37 5.21
N ASP A 109 -15.22 -0.98 5.93
CA ASP A 109 -15.95 -0.36 7.05
C ASP A 109 -15.28 -0.64 8.42
N CYS A 110 -14.11 -1.24 8.45
CA CYS A 110 -13.39 -1.52 9.69
C CYS A 110 -13.06 -0.24 10.44
N VAL A 111 -13.46 -0.17 11.72
CA VAL A 111 -13.22 1.01 12.58
C VAL A 111 -11.72 1.22 12.89
N ASN A 112 -10.92 0.15 12.79
CA ASN A 112 -9.47 0.17 13.00
C ASN A 112 -8.70 0.10 11.68
N ARG A 113 -9.34 0.47 10.57
CA ARG A 113 -8.68 0.46 9.26
C ARG A 113 -7.58 1.51 9.21
N VAL A 114 -6.42 1.08 8.72
CA VAL A 114 -5.28 1.96 8.43
C VAL A 114 -4.76 1.67 7.03
N ILE A 115 -4.14 2.67 6.42
CA ILE A 115 -3.47 2.53 5.13
C ILE A 115 -1.98 2.33 5.39
N TRP A 116 -1.45 1.19 4.93
CA TRP A 116 -0.04 0.88 5.01
C TRP A 116 0.80 1.92 4.25
N GLY A 117 1.95 2.30 4.80
CA GLY A 117 2.83 3.31 4.22
C GLY A 117 2.30 4.75 4.29
N PHE A 118 1.09 4.96 4.87
CA PHE A 118 0.54 6.28 5.16
C PHE A 118 0.23 6.43 6.66
N GLN A 119 -0.61 5.57 7.21
CA GLN A 119 -1.02 5.65 8.62
C GLN A 119 -0.27 4.67 9.52
N THR A 120 0.53 3.78 8.93
CA THR A 120 1.40 2.84 9.66
C THR A 120 2.76 3.47 9.92
N GLY A 121 3.45 2.98 10.93
CA GLY A 121 4.80 3.45 11.26
C GLY A 121 5.24 3.05 12.66
N PRO A 122 6.42 3.49 13.08
CA PRO A 122 7.45 4.12 12.27
C PRO A 122 8.11 3.13 11.28
N ASN A 123 8.75 3.67 10.22
CA ASN A 123 9.60 2.92 9.27
C ASN A 123 8.88 1.77 8.53
N TRP A 124 7.63 1.97 8.11
CA TRP A 124 6.83 0.91 7.51
C TRP A 124 6.08 1.38 6.26
N GLY A 125 6.77 1.39 5.12
CA GLY A 125 6.23 1.80 3.83
C GLY A 125 7.06 1.24 2.66
N ALA A 126 6.65 1.53 1.43
CA ALA A 126 7.22 0.98 0.21
C ALA A 126 8.50 1.68 -0.27
N PHE A 127 8.78 2.92 0.19
CA PHE A 127 9.97 3.65 -0.30
C PHE A 127 11.23 3.23 0.44
N SER A 128 11.52 1.92 0.37
CA SER A 128 12.66 1.22 0.96
C SER A 128 13.08 0.05 0.07
N GLU A 129 14.31 -0.45 0.23
CA GLU A 129 14.79 -1.62 -0.53
C GLU A 129 14.07 -2.91 -0.12
N ILE A 130 13.65 -3.00 1.15
CA ILE A 130 12.98 -4.17 1.73
C ILE A 130 11.81 -3.66 2.56
N THR A 131 10.67 -4.33 2.50
CA THR A 131 9.50 -4.00 3.31
C THR A 131 8.77 -5.26 3.76
N HIS A 132 7.75 -5.09 4.59
CA HIS A 132 6.97 -6.21 5.12
C HIS A 132 5.49 -5.86 5.28
N LEU A 133 4.64 -6.89 5.19
CA LEU A 133 3.19 -6.80 5.46
C LEU A 133 2.68 -8.15 5.99
N PRO A 134 1.55 -8.17 6.70
CA PRO A 134 0.83 -9.41 6.96
C PRO A 134 0.47 -10.14 5.66
N GLU A 135 0.51 -11.49 5.67
CA GLU A 135 0.19 -12.32 4.50
C GLU A 135 -1.14 -11.93 3.85
N VAL A 136 -2.15 -11.61 4.66
CA VAL A 136 -3.49 -11.22 4.19
C VAL A 136 -3.52 -9.91 3.37
N ASN A 137 -2.43 -9.14 3.44
CA ASN A 137 -2.24 -7.92 2.69
C ASN A 137 -1.25 -8.09 1.51
N ILE A 138 -1.01 -9.33 1.11
CA ILE A 138 -0.10 -9.71 0.02
C ILE A 138 -0.86 -10.56 -1.01
N SER A 139 -0.66 -10.27 -2.28
CA SER A 139 -1.16 -11.10 -3.38
C SER A 139 -0.02 -11.49 -4.31
N LYS A 140 -0.08 -12.70 -4.89
CA LYS A 140 0.87 -13.10 -5.94
C LYS A 140 0.58 -12.32 -7.21
N ILE A 141 1.63 -11.85 -7.86
CA ILE A 141 1.52 -11.17 -9.16
C ILE A 141 1.15 -12.22 -10.22
N PRO A 142 0.09 -12.00 -11.01
CA PRO A 142 -0.28 -12.90 -12.10
C PRO A 142 0.84 -13.05 -13.13
N GLN A 143 0.89 -14.21 -13.80
CA GLN A 143 1.84 -14.43 -14.88
C GLN A 143 1.63 -13.40 -16.00
N GLY A 144 2.71 -12.82 -16.50
CA GLY A 144 2.69 -11.81 -17.57
C GLY A 144 2.56 -10.36 -17.09
N VAL A 145 2.33 -10.13 -15.79
CA VAL A 145 2.28 -8.78 -15.19
C VAL A 145 3.66 -8.44 -14.64
N SER A 146 4.18 -7.27 -14.98
CA SER A 146 5.44 -6.75 -14.46
C SER A 146 5.30 -6.20 -13.04
N TYR A 147 6.42 -5.97 -12.35
CA TYR A 147 6.40 -5.33 -11.02
C TYR A 147 5.86 -3.89 -11.10
N ASP A 148 6.19 -3.16 -12.17
CA ASP A 148 5.76 -1.77 -12.37
C ASP A 148 4.24 -1.69 -12.54
N GLU A 149 3.66 -2.57 -13.38
CA GLU A 149 2.21 -2.67 -13.57
C GLU A 149 1.50 -3.07 -12.26
N ALA A 150 2.04 -4.07 -11.55
CA ALA A 150 1.46 -4.54 -10.30
C ALA A 150 1.48 -3.45 -9.22
N ALA A 151 2.61 -2.74 -9.06
CA ALA A 151 2.71 -1.63 -8.10
C ALA A 151 1.77 -0.48 -8.47
N ALA A 152 1.74 -0.06 -9.74
CA ALA A 152 0.88 1.02 -10.21
C ALA A 152 -0.63 0.71 -10.06
N ALA A 153 -1.00 -0.57 -10.19
CA ALA A 153 -2.39 -1.01 -10.06
C ALA A 153 -2.87 -1.11 -8.61
N SER A 154 -2.00 -1.36 -7.64
CA SER A 154 -2.37 -1.79 -6.28
C SER A 154 -3.47 -0.90 -5.66
N MET A 155 -3.17 0.32 -5.27
CA MET A 155 -4.16 1.19 -4.61
C MET A 155 -5.19 1.77 -5.60
N THR A 156 -4.77 2.12 -6.80
CA THR A 156 -5.61 2.83 -7.76
C THR A 156 -6.69 1.92 -8.36
N LEU A 157 -6.34 0.69 -8.75
CA LEU A 157 -7.30 -0.31 -9.21
C LEU A 157 -8.24 -0.74 -8.08
N LEU A 158 -7.71 -0.99 -6.88
CA LEU A 158 -8.51 -1.31 -5.70
C LEU A 158 -9.57 -0.24 -5.42
N THR A 159 -9.17 1.04 -5.49
CA THR A 159 -10.06 2.18 -5.29
C THR A 159 -11.15 2.23 -6.36
N SER A 160 -10.78 2.11 -7.63
CA SER A 160 -11.73 2.11 -8.75
C SER A 160 -12.71 0.93 -8.66
N TRP A 161 -12.21 -0.26 -8.38
CA TRP A 161 -13.05 -1.44 -8.18
C TRP A 161 -14.05 -1.25 -7.03
N HIS A 162 -13.57 -0.75 -5.89
CA HIS A 162 -14.43 -0.50 -4.74
C HIS A 162 -15.52 0.54 -5.06
N MET A 163 -15.17 1.62 -5.76
CA MET A 163 -16.12 2.66 -6.15
C MET A 163 -17.18 2.12 -7.12
N LEU A 164 -16.77 1.45 -8.18
CA LEU A 164 -17.67 1.04 -9.27
C LEU A 164 -18.47 -0.23 -8.92
N VAL A 165 -17.78 -1.25 -8.42
CA VAL A 165 -18.40 -2.55 -8.14
C VAL A 165 -18.96 -2.61 -6.73
N GLY A 166 -18.18 -2.20 -5.74
CA GLY A 166 -18.57 -2.27 -4.33
C GLY A 166 -19.65 -1.26 -3.95
N ARG A 167 -19.50 0.00 -4.37
CA ARG A 167 -20.38 1.11 -3.93
C ARG A 167 -21.45 1.44 -4.97
N ALA A 168 -21.08 1.71 -6.22
CA ALA A 168 -22.02 2.05 -7.28
C ALA A 168 -22.78 0.81 -7.79
N LYS A 169 -22.24 -0.41 -7.61
CA LYS A 169 -22.86 -1.67 -8.03
C LYS A 169 -23.26 -1.65 -9.51
N ILE A 170 -22.36 -1.12 -10.34
CA ILE A 170 -22.61 -1.01 -11.80
C ILE A 170 -22.95 -2.38 -12.42
N ARG A 171 -23.77 -2.33 -13.46
CA ARG A 171 -24.22 -3.52 -14.21
C ARG A 171 -23.94 -3.34 -15.70
N PRO A 172 -23.76 -4.44 -16.47
CA PRO A 172 -23.65 -4.36 -17.91
C PRO A 172 -24.79 -3.52 -18.54
N GLY A 173 -24.47 -2.69 -19.52
CA GLY A 173 -25.40 -1.79 -20.21
C GLY A 173 -25.61 -0.44 -19.53
N GLN A 174 -25.05 -0.19 -18.36
CA GLN A 174 -25.06 1.14 -17.74
C GLN A 174 -23.95 2.03 -18.28
N THR A 175 -24.22 3.33 -18.33
CA THR A 175 -23.22 4.36 -18.68
C THR A 175 -22.63 4.96 -17.41
N VAL A 176 -21.30 5.09 -17.36
CA VAL A 176 -20.57 5.66 -16.25
C VAL A 176 -19.76 6.85 -16.75
N LEU A 177 -19.89 8.00 -16.06
CA LEU A 177 -19.03 9.16 -16.29
C LEU A 177 -17.87 9.13 -15.28
N ILE A 178 -16.64 9.09 -15.78
CA ILE A 178 -15.44 9.12 -14.95
C ILE A 178 -14.78 10.49 -15.03
N MET A 179 -14.91 11.26 -13.96
CA MET A 179 -14.23 12.54 -13.81
C MET A 179 -12.75 12.31 -13.51
N GLY A 180 -11.87 13.00 -14.24
CA GLY A 180 -10.42 12.84 -14.09
C GLY A 180 -9.90 11.51 -14.65
N GLY A 181 -10.40 11.05 -15.78
CA GLY A 181 -10.00 9.80 -16.44
C GLY A 181 -8.50 9.65 -16.70
N GLY A 182 -7.72 10.75 -16.73
CA GLY A 182 -6.26 10.72 -16.83
C GLY A 182 -5.51 10.51 -15.50
N SER A 183 -6.22 10.44 -14.37
CA SER A 183 -5.61 10.11 -13.06
C SER A 183 -5.43 8.60 -12.90
N GLY A 184 -4.60 8.16 -11.95
CA GLY A 184 -4.40 6.73 -11.67
C GLY A 184 -5.72 6.01 -11.36
N VAL A 185 -6.56 6.55 -10.49
CA VAL A 185 -7.88 5.98 -10.17
C VAL A 185 -8.82 6.07 -11.38
N GLY A 186 -8.81 7.20 -12.11
CA GLY A 186 -9.67 7.40 -13.29
C GLY A 186 -9.36 6.43 -14.42
N SER A 187 -8.09 6.23 -14.75
CA SER A 187 -7.66 5.33 -15.83
C SER A 187 -7.98 3.86 -15.55
N PHE A 188 -7.95 3.42 -14.28
CA PHE A 188 -8.42 2.09 -13.90
C PHE A 188 -9.96 1.98 -13.83
N GLY A 189 -10.68 3.11 -13.85
CA GLY A 189 -12.13 3.13 -13.89
C GLY A 189 -12.72 3.03 -15.27
N ILE A 190 -11.91 3.32 -16.30
CA ILE A 190 -12.29 3.24 -17.74
C ILE A 190 -12.12 1.81 -18.23
#